data_bcc445ca539314095434d22659d4b00a
#
_entry.id   bcc445ca539314095434d22659d4b00a
#
_cell.length_a   1.000
_cell.length_b   1.000
_cell.length_c   1.000
_cell.angle_alpha   90.00
_cell.angle_beta   90.00
_cell.angle_gamma   90.00
#
_symmetry.space_group_name_H-M   'P 1'
#
loop_
_entity.id
_entity.type
_entity.pdbx_description
1 polymer ?
#
loop_
_entity_poly.entity_id
_entity_poly.type
_entity_poly.pdbx_seq_one_letter_code
_entity_poly.pdbx_strand_id
1 'polypeptide(L)'
;MTVRGGATLGMVEGDEFRRDPRITITSVRNSHSDLSQLDTSPSAMEPNGNNKSASRSLLFRILYWIYERRLLRQIHKRSMPRHVGIILVGNRRHGLQRGLSNPREIYRCGAEKLDDILDWCAELSIRTVTLWVFSTENLKRSPAEISGILAAIEAKITALARDPSTHRRRIRVRAIGRLDILSESIVDAIRAAEAATASNNLMTLMIAVAYGGREEIVDAVRALLKAQSAEGASLPDVIESITPEAIARHLYAAELPDPDLIIRTSGEIRLSGFLLWQSVHSEFYFTDVFWPAFRKIDFLRAIRAYQARNRRFGR
;
A
#
# COMPACT_ATOMS: atom_id res chain seq x y z
N MET A 1 59.36 12.69 36.99
CA MET A 1 59.37 11.23 37.23
C MET A 1 58.49 10.59 36.21
N THR A 2 59.08 9.91 35.27
CA THR A 2 58.53 9.34 34.03
C THR A 2 57.92 7.99 34.34
N VAL A 3 56.72 7.70 33.80
CA VAL A 3 56.35 6.31 33.39
C VAL A 3 55.44 6.38 32.17
N ARG A 4 55.97 5.86 31.06
CA ARG A 4 55.25 5.48 29.82
C ARG A 4 54.49 4.18 30.07
N GLY A 5 53.31 4.04 29.43
CA GLY A 5 52.61 2.79 29.25
C GLY A 5 51.78 2.84 28.02
N GLY A 6 52.33 2.38 26.91
CA GLY A 6 51.60 2.16 25.64
C GLY A 6 50.77 0.89 25.74
N ALA A 7 49.58 0.90 25.22
CA ALA A 7 48.76 -0.30 24.97
C ALA A 7 48.39 -0.35 23.47
N THR A 8 48.90 -1.37 22.87
CA THR A 8 48.76 -1.85 21.50
C THR A 8 47.33 -2.15 21.15
N LEU A 9 46.87 -1.65 20.01
CA LEU A 9 45.63 -2.13 19.35
C LEU A 9 45.86 -3.58 18.89
N GLY A 10 45.10 -4.51 19.49
CA GLY A 10 44.94 -5.85 18.97
C GLY A 10 43.83 -5.86 17.92
N MET A 11 44.22 -6.14 16.67
CA MET A 11 43.29 -6.57 15.61
C MET A 11 42.64 -7.89 16.07
N VAL A 12 41.31 -7.93 16.10
CA VAL A 12 40.56 -9.18 16.19
C VAL A 12 40.09 -9.52 14.78
N GLU A 13 40.68 -10.57 14.27
CA GLU A 13 40.32 -11.23 13.01
C GLU A 13 38.84 -11.75 13.06
N GLY A 14 38.28 -11.85 11.86
CA GLY A 14 36.92 -12.14 11.55
C GLY A 14 36.40 -13.43 12.16
N ASP A 15 35.18 -13.36 12.61
CA ASP A 15 34.35 -14.51 12.94
C ASP A 15 33.35 -14.75 11.83
N GLU A 16 33.51 -15.92 11.18
CA GLU A 16 32.65 -16.43 10.12
C GLU A 16 31.23 -16.63 10.65
N PHE A 17 30.30 -15.78 10.18
CA PHE A 17 28.87 -16.01 10.37
C PHE A 17 28.44 -17.28 9.60
N ARG A 18 28.48 -18.43 10.26
CA ARG A 18 27.88 -19.67 9.77
C ARG A 18 26.40 -19.42 9.48
N ARG A 19 26.02 -19.47 8.21
CA ARG A 19 24.63 -19.48 7.74
C ARG A 19 23.94 -20.75 8.27
N ASP A 20 22.92 -20.59 9.10
CA ASP A 20 22.00 -21.68 9.50
C ASP A 20 21.16 -22.07 8.27
N PRO A 21 21.21 -23.33 7.78
CA PRO A 21 20.52 -23.75 6.57
C PRO A 21 19.02 -23.97 6.72
N ARG A 22 18.38 -23.51 7.81
CA ARG A 22 16.97 -23.78 8.12
C ARG A 22 15.98 -22.64 7.87
N ILE A 23 16.42 -21.53 7.28
CA ILE A 23 15.49 -20.49 6.79
C ILE A 23 15.25 -20.73 5.30
N THR A 24 14.41 -21.69 4.99
CA THR A 24 13.86 -21.87 3.65
C THR A 24 12.75 -20.83 3.47
N ILE A 25 13.08 -19.69 2.82
CA ILE A 25 12.07 -18.80 2.27
C ILE A 25 11.43 -19.57 1.11
N THR A 26 10.32 -20.24 1.36
CA THR A 26 9.53 -20.88 0.32
C THR A 26 8.88 -19.76 -0.50
N SER A 27 9.60 -19.29 -1.52
CA SER A 27 9.03 -18.58 -2.63
C SER A 27 8.03 -19.52 -3.30
N VAL A 28 6.75 -19.29 -3.08
CA VAL A 28 5.72 -19.92 -3.90
C VAL A 28 5.84 -19.29 -5.29
N ARG A 29 6.77 -19.81 -6.08
CA ARG A 29 6.73 -19.64 -7.53
C ARG A 29 5.47 -20.35 -8.01
N ASN A 30 4.42 -19.60 -8.20
CA ASN A 30 3.31 -20.06 -9.04
C ASN A 30 3.90 -20.29 -10.44
N SER A 31 3.99 -21.56 -10.82
CA SER A 31 4.28 -22.00 -12.19
C SER A 31 3.17 -21.52 -13.11
N HIS A 32 3.32 -20.33 -13.64
CA HIS A 32 2.50 -19.71 -14.68
C HIS A 32 3.35 -19.34 -15.89
N SER A 33 4.23 -20.28 -16.31
CA SER A 33 5.03 -20.12 -17.53
C SER A 33 4.27 -20.40 -18.83
N ASP A 34 2.97 -20.78 -18.79
CA ASP A 34 2.28 -21.22 -20.02
C ASP A 34 1.14 -20.33 -20.55
N LEU A 35 0.91 -19.16 -19.96
CA LEU A 35 -0.13 -18.27 -20.48
C LEU A 35 0.33 -16.84 -20.83
N SER A 36 1.62 -16.55 -20.80
CA SER A 36 2.16 -15.21 -21.11
C SER A 36 2.73 -15.05 -22.53
N GLN A 37 2.68 -16.09 -23.35
CA GLN A 37 3.06 -16.00 -24.78
C GLN A 37 1.84 -16.17 -25.70
N LEU A 38 0.89 -15.26 -25.60
CA LEU A 38 -0.04 -14.99 -26.70
C LEU A 38 0.25 -13.58 -27.20
N ASP A 39 1.18 -13.56 -28.13
CA ASP A 39 1.53 -12.45 -29.00
C ASP A 39 0.26 -11.92 -29.68
N THR A 40 -0.07 -10.65 -29.46
CA THR A 40 -1.10 -9.93 -30.19
C THR A 40 -0.46 -8.79 -30.95
N SER A 41 0.28 -9.14 -32.01
CA SER A 41 0.58 -8.21 -33.09
C SER A 41 -0.59 -8.18 -34.07
N PRO A 42 -1.11 -7.01 -34.45
CA PRO A 42 -2.13 -6.94 -35.48
C PRO A 42 -1.50 -6.96 -36.85
N SER A 43 -1.53 -8.10 -37.55
CA SER A 43 -1.29 -8.16 -38.97
C SER A 43 -2.56 -8.57 -39.71
N ALA A 44 -2.94 -7.72 -40.67
CA ALA A 44 -3.75 -7.91 -41.85
C ALA A 44 -5.13 -8.57 -41.71
N MET A 45 -6.14 -7.81 -42.13
CA MET A 45 -7.52 -8.18 -42.37
C MET A 45 -7.62 -9.41 -43.27
N GLU A 46 -8.32 -10.43 -42.79
CA GLU A 46 -9.15 -11.30 -43.60
C GLU A 46 -10.55 -11.44 -42.97
N PRO A 47 -11.62 -11.36 -43.77
CA PRO A 47 -12.98 -11.37 -43.24
C PRO A 47 -13.49 -12.80 -43.21
N ASN A 48 -13.40 -13.49 -42.04
CA ASN A 48 -14.28 -14.60 -41.68
C ASN A 48 -13.84 -15.30 -40.38
N GLY A 49 -13.79 -14.55 -39.22
CA GLY A 49 -13.37 -15.11 -37.95
C GLY A 49 -14.24 -14.71 -36.74
N ASN A 50 -15.35 -14.04 -36.94
CA ASN A 50 -16.04 -13.27 -35.89
C ASN A 50 -16.76 -14.11 -34.81
N ASN A 51 -16.91 -15.44 -34.98
CA ASN A 51 -17.67 -16.27 -34.02
C ASN A 51 -16.79 -16.99 -32.97
N LYS A 52 -15.51 -17.26 -33.27
CA LYS A 52 -14.59 -17.97 -32.33
C LYS A 52 -14.00 -17.03 -31.24
N SER A 53 -13.84 -15.76 -31.56
CA SER A 53 -13.32 -14.75 -30.63
C SER A 53 -14.35 -14.41 -29.53
N ALA A 54 -15.61 -14.20 -29.91
CA ALA A 54 -16.70 -13.93 -28.98
C ALA A 54 -16.98 -15.11 -28.03
N SER A 55 -16.92 -16.35 -28.55
CA SER A 55 -17.12 -17.58 -27.76
C SER A 55 -16.00 -17.81 -26.75
N ARG A 56 -14.73 -17.57 -27.11
CA ARG A 56 -13.59 -17.63 -26.18
C ARG A 56 -13.71 -16.56 -25.09
N SER A 57 -14.07 -15.34 -25.44
CA SER A 57 -14.30 -14.26 -24.49
C SER A 57 -15.39 -14.59 -23.46
N LEU A 58 -16.52 -15.19 -23.92
CA LEU A 58 -17.60 -15.61 -23.04
C LEU A 58 -17.19 -16.73 -22.10
N LEU A 59 -16.46 -17.74 -22.59
CA LEU A 59 -15.95 -18.85 -21.77
C LEU A 59 -15.00 -18.36 -20.67
N PHE A 60 -14.09 -17.44 -20.99
CA PHE A 60 -13.19 -16.83 -20.00
C PHE A 60 -13.97 -16.05 -18.93
N ARG A 61 -15.02 -15.33 -19.30
CA ARG A 61 -15.89 -14.60 -18.36
C ARG A 61 -16.61 -15.56 -17.40
N ILE A 62 -17.12 -16.66 -17.92
CA ILE A 62 -17.81 -17.69 -17.13
C ILE A 62 -16.83 -18.35 -16.17
N LEU A 63 -15.66 -18.78 -16.63
CA LEU A 63 -14.61 -19.38 -15.79
C LEU A 63 -14.14 -18.43 -14.69
N TYR A 64 -13.96 -17.15 -15.04
CA TYR A 64 -13.61 -16.09 -14.09
C TYR A 64 -14.69 -15.95 -13.02
N TRP A 65 -15.96 -15.88 -13.40
CA TRP A 65 -17.09 -15.77 -12.49
C TRP A 65 -17.21 -16.98 -11.55
N ILE A 66 -17.07 -18.21 -12.08
CA ILE A 66 -17.08 -19.45 -11.28
C ILE A 66 -15.95 -19.42 -10.25
N TYR A 67 -14.74 -19.04 -10.67
CA TYR A 67 -13.58 -18.97 -9.80
C TYR A 67 -13.73 -17.90 -8.71
N GLU A 68 -14.24 -16.73 -9.06
CA GLU A 68 -14.56 -15.65 -8.10
C GLU A 68 -15.56 -16.13 -7.06
N ARG A 69 -16.67 -16.75 -7.50
CA ARG A 69 -17.69 -17.32 -6.59
C ARG A 69 -17.11 -18.39 -5.67
N ARG A 70 -16.22 -19.24 -6.19
CA ARG A 70 -15.53 -20.24 -5.38
C ARG A 70 -14.64 -19.61 -4.33
N LEU A 71 -13.87 -18.60 -4.68
CA LEU A 71 -13.03 -17.84 -3.72
C LEU A 71 -13.88 -17.18 -2.64
N LEU A 72 -14.94 -16.48 -3.01
CA LEU A 72 -15.86 -15.83 -2.06
C LEU A 72 -16.44 -16.82 -1.05
N ARG A 73 -16.89 -18.02 -1.52
CA ARG A 73 -17.40 -19.06 -0.61
C ARG A 73 -16.34 -19.57 0.39
N GLN A 74 -15.09 -19.60 -0.02
CA GLN A 74 -13.98 -20.01 0.86
C GLN A 74 -13.66 -18.95 1.89
N ILE A 75 -13.71 -17.68 1.51
CA ILE A 75 -13.36 -16.53 2.34
C ILE A 75 -14.43 -16.28 3.43
N HIS A 76 -15.72 -16.24 3.09
CA HIS A 76 -16.79 -15.91 4.05
C HIS A 76 -16.91 -16.84 5.27
N LYS A 77 -16.21 -17.98 5.27
CA LYS A 77 -16.21 -18.91 6.41
C LYS A 77 -15.14 -18.60 7.47
N ARG A 78 -14.32 -17.52 7.28
CA ARG A 78 -13.15 -17.22 8.12
C ARG A 78 -13.13 -15.76 8.54
N SER A 79 -12.25 -15.41 9.50
CA SER A 79 -12.06 -14.03 9.92
C SER A 79 -11.45 -13.17 8.81
N MET A 80 -11.96 -11.95 8.65
CA MET A 80 -11.50 -10.98 7.67
C MET A 80 -10.48 -10.02 8.29
N PRO A 81 -9.52 -9.48 7.50
CA PRO A 81 -8.69 -8.37 7.97
C PRO A 81 -9.57 -7.14 8.22
N ARG A 82 -9.33 -6.43 9.31
CA ARG A 82 -10.01 -5.17 9.63
C ARG A 82 -9.41 -4.00 8.90
N HIS A 83 -8.07 -4.05 8.70
CA HIS A 83 -7.31 -3.03 8.01
C HIS A 83 -6.40 -3.67 6.95
N VAL A 84 -6.51 -3.16 5.72
CA VAL A 84 -5.69 -3.59 4.58
C VAL A 84 -4.87 -2.41 4.07
N GLY A 85 -3.55 -2.56 4.07
CA GLY A 85 -2.62 -1.62 3.43
C GLY A 85 -2.30 -2.07 2.00
N ILE A 86 -2.23 -1.14 1.04
CA ILE A 86 -1.90 -1.46 -0.35
C ILE A 86 -0.82 -0.53 -0.89
N ILE A 87 0.27 -1.11 -1.40
CA ILE A 87 1.36 -0.41 -2.06
C ILE A 87 1.13 -0.47 -3.57
N LEU A 88 0.78 0.68 -4.17
CA LEU A 88 0.29 0.80 -5.55
C LEU A 88 1.42 0.89 -6.57
N VAL A 89 2.11 -0.25 -6.83
CA VAL A 89 3.27 -0.27 -7.73
C VAL A 89 2.88 -0.77 -9.13
N GLY A 90 3.57 -0.23 -10.16
CA GLY A 90 3.45 -0.72 -11.53
C GLY A 90 2.69 0.18 -12.49
N ASN A 91 2.19 1.36 -12.07
CA ASN A 91 1.47 2.31 -12.94
C ASN A 91 2.25 2.62 -14.22
N ARG A 92 3.51 3.08 -14.09
CA ARG A 92 4.35 3.45 -15.23
C ARG A 92 4.62 2.26 -16.17
N ARG A 93 5.02 1.11 -15.62
CA ARG A 93 5.28 -0.10 -16.43
C ARG A 93 4.03 -0.55 -17.18
N HIS A 94 2.88 -0.56 -16.53
CA HIS A 94 1.60 -0.89 -17.16
C HIS A 94 1.20 0.12 -18.26
N GLY A 95 1.36 1.41 -18.02
CA GLY A 95 1.06 2.45 -19.01
C GLY A 95 1.94 2.32 -20.25
N LEU A 96 3.26 2.14 -20.06
CA LEU A 96 4.19 1.93 -21.18
C LEU A 96 3.86 0.68 -22.00
N GLN A 97 3.47 -0.44 -21.37
CA GLN A 97 3.01 -1.64 -22.08
C GLN A 97 1.74 -1.40 -22.92
N ARG A 98 0.96 -0.39 -22.58
CA ARG A 98 -0.24 0.04 -23.31
C ARG A 98 0.01 1.18 -24.30
N GLY A 99 1.26 1.55 -24.52
CA GLY A 99 1.64 2.63 -25.41
C GLY A 99 1.37 4.04 -24.87
N LEU A 100 1.06 4.18 -23.56
CA LEU A 100 0.86 5.49 -22.94
C LEU A 100 2.21 6.12 -22.64
N SER A 101 2.40 7.37 -23.02
CA SER A 101 3.60 8.16 -22.73
C SER A 101 3.34 9.34 -21.79
N ASN A 102 2.10 9.81 -21.70
CA ASN A 102 1.71 10.93 -20.87
C ASN A 102 1.57 10.48 -19.41
N PRO A 103 2.39 11.00 -18.46
CA PRO A 103 2.30 10.62 -17.06
C PRO A 103 0.90 10.82 -16.44
N ARG A 104 0.19 11.89 -16.80
CA ARG A 104 -1.17 12.16 -16.27
C ARG A 104 -2.14 11.03 -16.64
N GLU A 105 -2.09 10.53 -17.86
CA GLU A 105 -2.95 9.41 -18.31
C GLU A 105 -2.57 8.10 -17.63
N ILE A 106 -1.27 7.83 -17.51
CA ILE A 106 -0.73 6.64 -16.83
C ILE A 106 -1.23 6.56 -15.39
N TYR A 107 -1.13 7.65 -14.64
CA TYR A 107 -1.52 7.65 -13.22
C TYR A 107 -3.04 7.78 -13.01
N ARG A 108 -3.77 8.35 -13.96
CA ARG A 108 -5.24 8.33 -13.96
C ARG A 108 -5.79 6.90 -14.00
N CYS A 109 -5.25 6.01 -14.86
CA CYS A 109 -5.65 4.61 -14.89
C CYS A 109 -5.48 3.92 -13.53
N GLY A 110 -4.41 4.26 -12.79
CA GLY A 110 -4.21 3.76 -11.43
C GLY A 110 -5.19 4.35 -10.41
N ALA A 111 -5.53 5.62 -10.55
CA ALA A 111 -6.48 6.29 -9.67
C ALA A 111 -7.93 5.77 -9.85
N GLU A 112 -8.33 5.41 -11.07
CA GLU A 112 -9.62 4.80 -11.38
C GLU A 112 -9.79 3.43 -10.70
N LYS A 113 -8.70 2.66 -10.53
CA LYS A 113 -8.71 1.36 -9.84
C LYS A 113 -9.12 1.45 -8.36
N LEU A 114 -9.04 2.63 -7.76
CA LEU A 114 -9.45 2.85 -6.37
C LEU A 114 -10.92 2.50 -6.15
N ASP A 115 -11.81 2.82 -7.10
CA ASP A 115 -13.25 2.55 -6.95
C ASP A 115 -13.53 1.05 -6.83
N ASP A 116 -12.83 0.25 -7.63
CA ASP A 116 -12.91 -1.20 -7.58
C ASP A 116 -12.50 -1.73 -6.19
N ILE A 117 -11.40 -1.22 -5.63
CA ILE A 117 -10.93 -1.64 -4.30
C ILE A 117 -11.92 -1.27 -3.21
N LEU A 118 -12.49 -0.08 -3.25
CA LEU A 118 -13.48 0.35 -2.28
C LEU A 118 -14.75 -0.52 -2.36
N ASP A 119 -15.15 -0.92 -3.57
CA ASP A 119 -16.26 -1.86 -3.78
C ASP A 119 -15.98 -3.23 -3.15
N TRP A 120 -14.79 -3.79 -3.41
CA TRP A 120 -14.42 -5.10 -2.88
C TRP A 120 -14.26 -5.08 -1.36
N CYS A 121 -13.70 -4.00 -0.82
CA CYS A 121 -13.60 -3.83 0.64
C CYS A 121 -14.97 -3.70 1.30
N ALA A 122 -15.89 -2.94 0.71
CA ALA A 122 -17.26 -2.82 1.20
C ALA A 122 -17.99 -4.17 1.17
N GLU A 123 -17.89 -4.93 0.06
CA GLU A 123 -18.48 -6.26 -0.08
C GLU A 123 -17.96 -7.25 0.98
N LEU A 124 -16.69 -7.13 1.33
CA LEU A 124 -16.04 -7.98 2.33
C LEU A 124 -16.08 -7.42 3.76
N SER A 125 -16.76 -6.29 3.97
CA SER A 125 -16.86 -5.61 5.27
C SER A 125 -15.52 -5.24 5.90
N ILE A 126 -14.51 -4.94 5.07
CA ILE A 126 -13.22 -4.40 5.51
C ILE A 126 -13.40 -2.93 5.87
N ARG A 127 -13.03 -2.56 7.10
CA ARG A 127 -13.37 -1.25 7.66
C ARG A 127 -12.31 -0.18 7.43
N THR A 128 -11.05 -0.56 7.22
CA THR A 128 -9.95 0.40 7.02
C THR A 128 -9.11 -0.03 5.82
N VAL A 129 -8.83 0.91 4.94
CA VAL A 129 -7.96 0.71 3.78
C VAL A 129 -6.94 1.85 3.73
N THR A 130 -5.66 1.54 3.74
CA THR A 130 -4.59 2.53 3.55
C THR A 130 -3.92 2.30 2.20
N LEU A 131 -3.92 3.33 1.35
CA LEU A 131 -3.33 3.30 0.02
C LEU A 131 -2.09 4.19 -0.05
N TRP A 132 -0.94 3.62 -0.39
CA TRP A 132 0.27 4.39 -0.60
C TRP A 132 0.36 4.87 -2.05
N VAL A 133 -0.07 6.09 -2.27
CA VAL A 133 -0.21 6.69 -3.60
C VAL A 133 1.02 7.47 -4.04
N PHE A 134 1.76 8.10 -3.09
CA PHE A 134 2.95 8.90 -3.36
C PHE A 134 3.90 8.88 -2.16
N SER A 135 5.13 8.39 -2.37
CA SER A 135 6.17 8.37 -1.34
C SER A 135 7.02 9.65 -1.36
N THR A 136 7.70 9.96 -0.24
CA THR A 136 8.73 11.01 -0.21
C THR A 136 9.85 10.74 -1.21
N GLU A 137 10.19 9.48 -1.48
CA GLU A 137 11.17 9.09 -2.50
C GLU A 137 10.72 9.42 -3.93
N ASN A 138 9.41 9.51 -4.19
CA ASN A 138 8.89 9.90 -5.51
C ASN A 138 9.22 11.34 -5.88
N LEU A 139 9.54 12.20 -4.92
CA LEU A 139 10.03 13.56 -5.15
C LEU A 139 11.36 13.62 -5.91
N LYS A 140 12.10 12.50 -5.98
CA LYS A 140 13.34 12.37 -6.78
C LYS A 140 13.08 12.06 -8.26
N ARG A 141 11.82 11.89 -8.67
CA ARG A 141 11.45 11.63 -10.06
C ARG A 141 11.49 12.91 -10.90
N SER A 142 11.32 12.77 -12.23
CA SER A 142 11.25 13.93 -13.11
C SER A 142 10.06 14.84 -12.76
N PRO A 143 10.18 16.16 -12.94
CA PRO A 143 9.09 17.11 -12.65
C PRO A 143 7.79 16.76 -13.39
N ALA A 144 7.86 16.30 -14.62
CA ALA A 144 6.69 15.89 -15.41
C ALA A 144 5.98 14.67 -14.80
N GLU A 145 6.75 13.69 -14.28
CA GLU A 145 6.19 12.52 -13.63
C GLU A 145 5.54 12.90 -12.28
N ILE A 146 6.21 13.71 -11.48
CA ILE A 146 5.67 14.22 -10.20
C ILE A 146 4.36 14.96 -10.45
N SER A 147 4.33 15.91 -11.39
CA SER A 147 3.13 16.66 -11.76
C SER A 147 1.99 15.74 -12.22
N GLY A 148 2.29 14.72 -13.03
CA GLY A 148 1.30 13.75 -13.47
C GLY A 148 0.70 12.91 -12.35
N ILE A 149 1.52 12.48 -11.38
CA ILE A 149 1.07 11.75 -10.20
C ILE A 149 0.17 12.63 -9.34
N LEU A 150 0.67 13.81 -8.98
CA LEU A 150 -0.03 14.72 -8.06
C LEU A 150 -1.35 15.20 -8.66
N ALA A 151 -1.40 15.50 -9.97
CA ALA A 151 -2.64 15.85 -10.66
C ALA A 151 -3.68 14.71 -10.63
N ALA A 152 -3.25 13.46 -10.78
CA ALA A 152 -4.15 12.30 -10.69
C ALA A 152 -4.68 12.09 -9.27
N ILE A 153 -3.84 12.31 -8.25
CA ILE A 153 -4.22 12.24 -6.83
C ILE A 153 -5.24 13.32 -6.49
N GLU A 154 -4.95 14.58 -6.85
CA GLU A 154 -5.84 15.73 -6.61
C GLU A 154 -7.21 15.53 -7.24
N ALA A 155 -7.24 15.14 -8.53
CA ALA A 155 -8.48 14.85 -9.24
C ALA A 155 -9.29 13.74 -8.57
N LYS A 156 -8.61 12.67 -8.11
CA LYS A 156 -9.30 11.55 -7.45
C LYS A 156 -9.84 11.91 -6.08
N ILE A 157 -9.08 12.64 -5.27
CA ILE A 157 -9.53 13.12 -3.95
C ILE A 157 -10.73 14.06 -4.10
N THR A 158 -10.68 14.99 -5.05
CA THR A 158 -11.79 15.89 -5.37
C THR A 158 -13.05 15.11 -5.80
N ALA A 159 -12.87 14.07 -6.61
CA ALA A 159 -13.96 13.20 -7.03
C ALA A 159 -14.59 12.46 -5.83
N LEU A 160 -13.80 11.89 -4.93
CA LEU A 160 -14.27 11.19 -3.74
C LEU A 160 -15.14 12.07 -2.83
N ALA A 161 -14.82 13.36 -2.70
CA ALA A 161 -15.60 14.31 -1.91
C ALA A 161 -17.04 14.48 -2.42
N ARG A 162 -17.24 14.34 -3.74
CA ARG A 162 -18.52 14.60 -4.44
C ARG A 162 -19.24 13.34 -4.86
N ASP A 163 -18.57 12.20 -4.86
CA ASP A 163 -19.14 10.94 -5.36
C ASP A 163 -20.26 10.42 -4.46
N PRO A 164 -21.51 10.29 -4.97
CA PRO A 164 -22.62 9.73 -4.21
C PRO A 164 -22.34 8.31 -3.69
N SER A 165 -21.49 7.54 -4.34
CA SER A 165 -21.11 6.19 -3.90
C SER A 165 -20.28 6.22 -2.62
N THR A 166 -19.36 7.18 -2.49
CA THR A 166 -18.58 7.42 -1.27
C THR A 166 -19.50 7.68 -0.07
N HIS A 167 -20.52 8.51 -0.25
CA HIS A 167 -21.50 8.84 0.81
C HIS A 167 -22.45 7.68 1.11
N ARG A 168 -22.99 7.00 0.09
CA ARG A 168 -23.84 5.81 0.29
C ARG A 168 -23.15 4.69 1.05
N ARG A 169 -21.85 4.47 0.77
CA ARG A 169 -21.00 3.48 1.47
C ARG A 169 -20.48 4.00 2.80
N ARG A 170 -20.76 5.26 3.15
CA ARG A 170 -20.30 5.94 4.36
C ARG A 170 -18.79 5.81 4.54
N ILE A 171 -18.03 6.09 3.46
CA ILE A 171 -16.56 6.07 3.45
C ILE A 171 -16.05 7.40 3.96
N ARG A 172 -15.29 7.38 5.05
CA ARG A 172 -14.55 8.52 5.57
C ARG A 172 -13.19 8.58 4.89
N VAL A 173 -12.90 9.69 4.22
CA VAL A 173 -11.60 9.93 3.57
C VAL A 173 -10.69 10.65 4.55
N ARG A 174 -9.42 10.24 4.62
CA ARG A 174 -8.35 10.89 5.38
C ARG A 174 -7.04 10.81 4.61
N ALA A 175 -6.15 11.76 4.84
CA ALA A 175 -4.80 11.73 4.27
C ALA A 175 -3.74 11.72 5.37
N ILE A 176 -2.62 11.01 5.11
CA ILE A 176 -1.43 11.00 5.95
C ILE A 176 -0.17 11.26 5.12
N GLY A 177 0.86 11.80 5.78
CA GLY A 177 2.16 12.10 5.19
C GLY A 177 2.57 13.55 5.40
N ARG A 178 3.60 13.95 4.69
CA ARG A 178 4.17 15.30 4.72
C ARG A 178 3.33 16.25 3.85
N LEU A 179 2.10 16.56 4.32
CA LEU A 179 1.17 17.43 3.59
C LEU A 179 1.72 18.85 3.44
N ASP A 180 2.62 19.26 4.33
CA ASP A 180 3.32 20.53 4.35
C ASP A 180 4.22 20.80 3.12
N ILE A 181 4.62 19.76 2.39
CA ILE A 181 5.44 19.88 1.18
C ILE A 181 4.63 19.78 -0.12
N LEU A 182 3.33 19.61 -0.03
CA LEU A 182 2.41 19.58 -1.19
C LEU A 182 1.95 20.97 -1.58
N SER A 183 1.46 21.13 -2.82
CA SER A 183 0.83 22.37 -3.25
C SER A 183 -0.46 22.65 -2.47
N GLU A 184 -0.76 23.93 -2.28
CA GLU A 184 -1.97 24.38 -1.60
C GLU A 184 -3.25 23.77 -2.22
N SER A 185 -3.31 23.66 -3.55
CA SER A 185 -4.46 23.05 -4.25
C SER A 185 -4.73 21.60 -3.83
N ILE A 186 -3.66 20.79 -3.63
CA ILE A 186 -3.80 19.40 -3.17
C ILE A 186 -4.23 19.36 -1.71
N VAL A 187 -3.64 20.22 -0.87
CA VAL A 187 -4.00 20.31 0.56
C VAL A 187 -5.47 20.72 0.71
N ASP A 188 -5.93 21.68 -0.07
CA ASP A 188 -7.32 22.10 -0.05
C ASP A 188 -8.29 21.03 -0.56
N ALA A 189 -7.91 20.26 -1.59
CA ALA A 189 -8.68 19.12 -2.04
C ALA A 189 -8.78 18.03 -0.95
N ILE A 190 -7.69 17.77 -0.22
CA ILE A 190 -7.67 16.85 0.92
C ILE A 190 -8.62 17.34 2.01
N ARG A 191 -8.47 18.59 2.46
CA ARG A 191 -9.33 19.18 3.51
C ARG A 191 -10.81 19.16 3.13
N ALA A 192 -11.12 19.49 1.88
CA ALA A 192 -12.49 19.44 1.38
C ALA A 192 -13.06 18.01 1.40
N ALA A 193 -12.27 16.99 1.01
CA ALA A 193 -12.71 15.60 1.04
C ALA A 193 -12.89 15.08 2.48
N GLU A 194 -11.97 15.41 3.38
CA GLU A 194 -12.07 15.06 4.81
C GLU A 194 -13.32 15.69 5.44
N ALA A 195 -13.56 16.98 5.19
CA ALA A 195 -14.74 17.69 5.69
C ALA A 195 -16.04 17.12 5.14
N ALA A 196 -16.13 16.88 3.82
CA ALA A 196 -17.32 16.33 3.17
C ALA A 196 -17.68 14.92 3.66
N THR A 197 -16.68 14.14 4.11
CA THR A 197 -16.86 12.76 4.53
C THR A 197 -16.72 12.55 6.05
N ALA A 198 -16.61 13.60 6.83
CA ALA A 198 -16.34 13.55 8.28
C ALA A 198 -17.38 12.76 9.08
N SER A 199 -18.65 12.80 8.67
CA SER A 199 -19.75 12.06 9.31
C SER A 199 -19.84 10.59 8.92
N ASN A 200 -19.10 10.16 7.90
CA ASN A 200 -19.08 8.78 7.43
C ASN A 200 -18.31 7.88 8.41
N ASN A 201 -18.78 6.66 8.67
CA ASN A 201 -18.23 5.83 9.75
C ASN A 201 -18.26 4.30 9.49
N LEU A 202 -18.61 3.86 8.27
CA LEU A 202 -18.59 2.42 7.97
C LEU A 202 -17.23 1.94 7.47
N MET A 203 -16.53 2.78 6.71
CA MET A 203 -15.20 2.49 6.19
C MET A 203 -14.33 3.75 6.26
N THR A 204 -13.07 3.59 6.60
CA THR A 204 -12.05 4.65 6.50
C THR A 204 -11.11 4.36 5.35
N LEU A 205 -11.04 5.29 4.39
CA LEU A 205 -10.02 5.32 3.35
C LEU A 205 -8.90 6.27 3.77
N MET A 206 -7.73 5.71 4.04
CA MET A 206 -6.52 6.47 4.33
C MET A 206 -5.66 6.58 3.08
N ILE A 207 -5.33 7.80 2.67
CA ILE A 207 -4.49 8.08 1.50
C ILE A 207 -3.12 8.55 1.99
N ALA A 208 -2.11 7.70 1.85
CA ALA A 208 -0.73 8.03 2.19
C ALA A 208 -0.08 8.76 1.00
N VAL A 209 0.06 10.09 1.12
CA VAL A 209 0.60 10.99 0.09
C VAL A 209 1.77 11.78 0.65
N ALA A 210 2.87 11.90 -0.12
CA ALA A 210 4.16 12.39 0.37
C ALA A 210 4.57 11.67 1.69
N TYR A 211 4.28 10.37 1.74
CA TYR A 211 4.45 9.57 2.93
C TYR A 211 5.74 8.76 2.89
N GLY A 212 6.41 8.69 4.04
CA GLY A 212 7.54 7.81 4.31
C GLY A 212 7.52 7.40 5.79
N GLY A 213 7.66 6.10 6.08
CA GLY A 213 7.56 5.63 7.47
C GLY A 213 8.73 6.04 8.35
N ARG A 214 9.90 6.34 7.77
CA ARG A 214 11.02 6.91 8.53
C ARG A 214 10.73 8.35 8.95
N GLU A 215 10.19 9.13 8.03
CA GLU A 215 9.77 10.51 8.27
C GLU A 215 8.65 10.53 9.32
N GLU A 216 7.67 9.65 9.21
CA GLU A 216 6.59 9.53 10.18
C GLU A 216 7.11 9.29 11.60
N ILE A 217 8.06 8.34 11.78
CA ILE A 217 8.67 8.05 13.09
C ILE A 217 9.40 9.28 13.64
N VAL A 218 10.18 9.96 12.79
CA VAL A 218 10.90 11.18 13.20
C VAL A 218 9.93 12.30 13.60
N ASP A 219 8.84 12.47 12.85
CA ASP A 219 7.84 13.49 13.14
C ASP A 219 7.05 13.14 14.40
N ALA A 220 6.76 11.86 14.66
CA ALA A 220 6.15 11.40 15.91
C ALA A 220 7.02 11.69 17.13
N VAL A 221 8.32 11.40 17.04
CA VAL A 221 9.27 11.72 18.13
C VAL A 221 9.35 13.23 18.34
N ARG A 222 9.41 14.02 17.27
CA ARG A 222 9.40 15.49 17.38
C ARG A 222 8.12 16.03 18.02
N ALA A 223 6.97 15.45 17.68
CA ALA A 223 5.69 15.83 18.27
C ALA A 223 5.64 15.52 19.77
N LEU A 224 6.11 14.33 20.16
CA LEU A 224 6.24 13.93 21.56
C LEU A 224 7.13 14.90 22.35
N LEU A 225 8.32 15.21 21.83
CA LEU A 225 9.26 16.13 22.49
C LEU A 225 8.70 17.55 22.61
N LYS A 226 7.98 18.02 21.61
CA LYS A 226 7.33 19.34 21.65
C LYS A 226 6.21 19.38 22.72
N ALA A 227 5.43 18.31 22.85
CA ALA A 227 4.39 18.22 23.87
C ALA A 227 4.99 18.26 25.28
N GLN A 228 6.02 17.45 25.54
CA GLN A 228 6.72 17.42 26.83
C GLN A 228 7.39 18.78 27.17
N SER A 229 8.01 19.41 26.16
CA SER A 229 8.62 20.74 26.36
C SER A 229 7.57 21.82 26.68
N ALA A 230 6.38 21.74 26.08
CA ALA A 230 5.28 22.67 26.37
C ALA A 230 4.73 22.49 27.80
N GLU A 231 4.82 21.28 28.35
CA GLU A 231 4.45 20.95 29.72
C GLU A 231 5.54 21.33 30.74
N GLY A 232 6.70 21.80 30.29
CA GLY A 232 7.82 22.18 31.13
C GLY A 232 8.60 21.01 31.73
N ALA A 233 8.53 19.83 31.13
CA ALA A 233 9.22 18.64 31.56
C ALA A 233 10.76 18.82 31.54
N SER A 234 11.45 18.28 32.57
CA SER A 234 12.91 18.27 32.56
C SER A 234 13.48 17.29 31.55
N LEU A 235 14.74 17.49 31.12
CA LEU A 235 15.36 16.58 30.17
C LEU A 235 15.37 15.10 30.63
N PRO A 236 15.66 14.78 31.90
CA PRO A 236 15.53 13.40 32.40
C PRO A 236 14.09 12.84 32.19
N ASP A 237 13.07 13.61 32.58
CA ASP A 237 11.68 13.17 32.43
C ASP A 237 11.30 12.96 30.97
N VAL A 238 11.78 13.83 30.07
CA VAL A 238 11.59 13.68 28.62
C VAL A 238 12.21 12.39 28.11
N ILE A 239 13.44 12.06 28.53
CA ILE A 239 14.12 10.81 28.13
C ILE A 239 13.31 9.60 28.57
N GLU A 240 12.86 9.56 29.82
CA GLU A 240 12.04 8.46 30.37
C GLU A 240 10.66 8.35 29.69
N SER A 241 10.13 9.46 29.18
CA SER A 241 8.84 9.48 28.47
C SER A 241 8.88 8.86 27.06
N ILE A 242 10.06 8.65 26.47
CA ILE A 242 10.22 8.07 25.13
C ILE A 242 10.01 6.55 25.23
N THR A 243 8.77 6.13 25.10
CA THR A 243 8.37 4.71 25.03
C THR A 243 7.74 4.36 23.69
N PRO A 244 7.69 3.08 23.30
CA PRO A 244 6.99 2.67 22.10
C PRO A 244 5.55 3.19 22.04
N GLU A 245 4.82 3.13 23.15
CA GLU A 245 3.44 3.58 23.27
C GLU A 245 3.31 5.10 23.14
N ALA A 246 4.27 5.85 23.68
CA ALA A 246 4.31 7.30 23.54
C ALA A 246 4.56 7.72 22.08
N ILE A 247 5.49 7.06 21.40
CA ILE A 247 5.73 7.30 19.97
C ILE A 247 4.49 6.92 19.15
N ALA A 248 3.89 5.75 19.42
CA ALA A 248 2.71 5.28 18.68
C ALA A 248 1.54 6.27 18.74
N ARG A 249 1.33 6.95 19.87
CA ARG A 249 0.28 7.99 20.02
C ARG A 249 0.49 9.24 19.15
N HIS A 250 1.70 9.46 18.66
CA HIS A 250 2.05 10.63 17.84
C HIS A 250 2.25 10.29 16.36
N LEU A 251 2.04 9.02 15.95
CA LEU A 251 2.01 8.66 14.53
C LEU A 251 0.84 9.32 13.80
N TYR A 252 0.94 9.44 12.48
CA TYR A 252 -0.03 10.20 11.66
C TYR A 252 -1.47 9.67 11.74
N ALA A 253 -1.66 8.41 12.04
CA ALA A 253 -2.99 7.77 12.15
C ALA A 253 -3.08 6.89 13.41
N ALA A 254 -2.63 7.42 14.54
CA ALA A 254 -2.56 6.72 15.83
C ALA A 254 -3.91 6.14 16.32
N GLU A 255 -5.03 6.73 15.87
CA GLU A 255 -6.36 6.27 16.23
C GLU A 255 -6.88 5.08 15.41
N LEU A 256 -6.19 4.70 14.33
CA LEU A 256 -6.58 3.56 13.51
C LEU A 256 -5.89 2.27 13.99
N PRO A 257 -6.53 1.12 13.78
CA PRO A 257 -5.87 -0.16 14.05
C PRO A 257 -4.69 -0.38 13.10
N ASP A 258 -3.68 -1.08 13.54
CA ASP A 258 -2.58 -1.53 12.70
C ASP A 258 -3.09 -2.38 11.53
N PRO A 259 -2.40 -2.37 10.37
CA PRO A 259 -2.81 -3.17 9.23
C PRO A 259 -2.66 -4.66 9.52
N ASP A 260 -3.72 -5.41 9.28
CA ASP A 260 -3.70 -6.88 9.38
C ASP A 260 -3.01 -7.51 8.16
N LEU A 261 -3.20 -6.89 6.99
CA LEU A 261 -2.67 -7.37 5.70
C LEU A 261 -2.12 -6.21 4.89
N ILE A 262 -0.90 -6.38 4.39
CA ILE A 262 -0.30 -5.46 3.41
C ILE A 262 -0.13 -6.17 2.07
N ILE A 263 -0.73 -5.60 1.03
CA ILE A 263 -0.64 -6.09 -0.35
C ILE A 263 0.32 -5.20 -1.13
N ARG A 264 1.31 -5.78 -1.80
CA ARG A 264 2.17 -5.05 -2.74
C ARG A 264 2.06 -5.64 -4.13
N THR A 265 1.76 -4.79 -5.09
CA THR A 265 1.66 -5.13 -6.52
C THR A 265 3.02 -5.04 -7.22
N SER A 266 3.13 -5.64 -8.43
CA SER A 266 4.28 -5.48 -9.34
C SER A 266 5.52 -6.33 -9.03
N GLY A 267 5.39 -7.44 -8.27
CA GLY A 267 6.43 -8.46 -8.09
C GLY A 267 7.60 -8.07 -7.16
N GLU A 268 7.58 -6.88 -6.58
CA GLU A 268 8.65 -6.44 -5.69
C GLU A 268 8.41 -6.91 -4.24
N ILE A 269 9.39 -7.60 -3.65
CA ILE A 269 9.28 -8.19 -2.29
C ILE A 269 10.02 -7.29 -1.30
N ARG A 270 9.42 -6.14 -0.98
CA ARG A 270 9.91 -5.19 0.04
C ARG A 270 8.81 -4.23 0.48
N LEU A 271 8.90 -3.66 1.68
CA LEU A 271 7.96 -2.65 2.20
C LEU A 271 8.25 -1.24 1.70
N SER A 272 9.51 -0.95 1.40
CA SER A 272 9.99 0.37 0.97
C SER A 272 9.63 1.53 1.91
N GLY A 273 9.36 1.24 3.18
CA GLY A 273 9.02 2.25 4.17
C GLY A 273 7.53 2.49 4.40
N PHE A 274 6.66 1.67 3.85
CA PHE A 274 5.21 1.79 4.08
C PHE A 274 4.80 1.26 5.45
N LEU A 275 4.17 2.13 6.27
CA LEU A 275 3.64 1.83 7.61
C LEU A 275 4.64 1.04 8.47
N LEU A 276 5.91 1.52 8.55
CA LEU A 276 7.01 0.77 9.19
C LEU A 276 6.70 0.37 10.63
N TRP A 277 6.19 1.31 11.41
CA TRP A 277 5.85 1.08 12.81
C TRP A 277 4.65 0.14 12.95
N GLN A 278 3.61 0.42 12.20
CA GLN A 278 2.32 -0.26 12.31
C GLN A 278 2.33 -1.67 11.70
N SER A 279 3.32 -2.00 10.84
CA SER A 279 3.35 -3.27 10.10
C SER A 279 4.03 -4.43 10.80
N VAL A 280 4.48 -4.24 12.04
CA VAL A 280 5.26 -5.25 12.80
C VAL A 280 4.54 -6.60 12.89
N HIS A 281 3.21 -6.58 12.98
CA HIS A 281 2.39 -7.79 13.06
C HIS A 281 1.53 -8.04 11.82
N SER A 282 1.77 -7.29 10.73
CA SER A 282 1.04 -7.45 9.48
C SER A 282 1.45 -8.71 8.73
N GLU A 283 0.49 -9.34 8.07
CA GLU A 283 0.76 -10.33 7.04
C GLU A 283 1.05 -9.64 5.70
N PHE A 284 2.01 -10.16 4.94
CA PHE A 284 2.40 -9.59 3.65
C PHE A 284 1.98 -10.48 2.50
N TYR A 285 1.39 -9.89 1.47
CA TYR A 285 1.07 -10.54 0.21
C TYR A 285 1.67 -9.78 -0.96
N PHE A 286 2.57 -10.43 -1.69
CA PHE A 286 3.22 -9.89 -2.89
C PHE A 286 2.60 -10.52 -4.13
N THR A 287 2.35 -9.71 -5.17
CA THR A 287 1.79 -10.18 -6.44
C THR A 287 2.50 -9.52 -7.61
N ASP A 288 2.72 -10.27 -8.70
CA ASP A 288 3.36 -9.79 -9.92
C ASP A 288 2.46 -8.86 -10.74
N VAL A 289 1.16 -8.84 -10.44
CA VAL A 289 0.18 -8.02 -11.16
C VAL A 289 0.45 -6.53 -10.91
N PHE A 290 0.51 -5.73 -11.96
CA PHE A 290 0.60 -4.27 -11.87
C PHE A 290 -0.70 -3.69 -11.30
N TRP A 291 -0.58 -2.60 -10.54
CA TRP A 291 -1.73 -1.98 -9.88
C TRP A 291 -2.93 -1.71 -10.80
N PRO A 292 -2.78 -1.07 -12.00
CA PRO A 292 -3.95 -0.83 -12.85
C PRO A 292 -4.60 -2.10 -13.42
N ALA A 293 -3.86 -3.21 -13.46
CA ALA A 293 -4.34 -4.51 -13.91
C ALA A 293 -4.83 -5.42 -12.76
N PHE A 294 -4.76 -4.95 -11.52
CA PHE A 294 -5.16 -5.69 -10.34
C PHE A 294 -6.69 -5.94 -10.33
N ARG A 295 -7.10 -7.19 -10.16
CA ARG A 295 -8.50 -7.63 -10.31
C ARG A 295 -9.04 -8.15 -8.99
N LYS A 296 -10.35 -8.27 -8.90
CA LYS A 296 -11.03 -8.82 -7.73
C LYS A 296 -10.50 -10.19 -7.31
N ILE A 297 -10.25 -11.08 -8.27
CA ILE A 297 -9.68 -12.41 -7.95
C ILE A 297 -8.28 -12.31 -7.31
N ASP A 298 -7.47 -11.32 -7.69
CA ASP A 298 -6.14 -11.13 -7.13
C ASP A 298 -6.26 -10.62 -5.68
N PHE A 299 -7.21 -9.73 -5.42
CA PHE A 299 -7.56 -9.28 -4.06
C PHE A 299 -8.10 -10.44 -3.20
N LEU A 300 -9.04 -11.23 -3.71
CA LEU A 300 -9.58 -12.39 -3.00
C LEU A 300 -8.51 -13.45 -2.70
N ARG A 301 -7.53 -13.63 -3.57
CA ARG A 301 -6.37 -14.50 -3.32
C ARG A 301 -5.52 -13.98 -2.16
N ALA A 302 -5.29 -12.67 -2.08
CA ALA A 302 -4.57 -12.05 -0.96
C ALA A 302 -5.32 -12.28 0.37
N ILE A 303 -6.63 -12.04 0.38
CA ILE A 303 -7.48 -12.30 1.56
C ILE A 303 -7.43 -13.80 1.95
N ARG A 304 -7.56 -14.71 0.99
CA ARG A 304 -7.46 -16.15 1.26
C ARG A 304 -6.09 -16.54 1.83
N ALA A 305 -5.01 -15.98 1.30
CA ALA A 305 -3.65 -16.23 1.79
C ALA A 305 -3.49 -15.74 3.24
N TYR A 306 -4.00 -14.55 3.56
CA TYR A 306 -4.07 -14.02 4.91
C TYR A 306 -4.79 -14.98 5.88
N GLN A 307 -5.96 -15.46 5.49
CA GLN A 307 -6.75 -16.38 6.31
C GLN A 307 -6.13 -17.78 6.48
N ALA A 308 -5.31 -18.21 5.52
CA ALA A 308 -4.64 -19.51 5.57
C ALA A 308 -3.46 -19.53 6.55
N ARG A 309 -2.91 -18.38 6.90
CA ARG A 309 -1.81 -18.26 7.85
C ARG A 309 -2.37 -18.32 9.28
N ASN A 310 -1.82 -19.23 10.09
CA ASN A 310 -2.12 -19.25 11.52
C ASN A 310 -1.38 -18.09 12.17
N ARG A 311 -2.09 -17.05 12.55
CA ARG A 311 -1.55 -15.94 13.34
C ARG A 311 -1.13 -16.47 14.72
N ARG A 312 0.11 -16.88 14.86
CA ARG A 312 0.71 -17.18 16.17
C ARG A 312 1.29 -15.86 16.70
N PHE A 313 0.48 -15.08 17.41
CA PHE A 313 1.01 -14.01 18.25
C PHE A 313 1.75 -14.67 19.40
N GLY A 314 3.09 -14.76 19.36
CA GLY A 314 4.03 -15.08 20.41
C GLY A 314 3.49 -15.65 21.75
N ARG A 315 2.73 -16.77 21.71
CA ARG A 315 2.35 -17.57 22.88
C ARG A 315 3.29 -18.73 23.03
#